data_ec141f44a06fe34542ac1158f54b07d0
#
_entry.id   ec141f44a06fe34542ac1158f54b07d0
#
_cell.length_a   1.000
_cell.length_b   1.000
_cell.length_c   1.000
_cell.angle_alpha   90.00
_cell.angle_beta   90.00
_cell.angle_gamma   90.00
#
_symmetry.space_group_name_H-M   'P 1'
#
loop_
_entity.id
_entity.type
_entity.pdbx_description
1 polymer ?
#
loop_
_entity_poly.entity_id
_entity_poly.type
_entity_poly.pdbx_seq_one_letter_code
_entity_poly.pdbx_strand_id
1 'polypeptide(L)'
;MKSIKGLLFIIASFVLTILTWMSTSPQFMIPGLALTSLSLTFILATRLPLLESWFHGLEKVYTVHKFTAFLSIILLIFHNFSMGGLWGSRLAAQFGNLAIYIFISIILVAYLGKYIQYEAWRWIHRLVYLAYIFGLFHVYMMMGNRLLTFNLLSFLVGSYALLGLLAGFYIIFLYQIITFPYLGKITNLKRLNHDTREIQIHLSKPFNYQSGQFAFLKIFQEGFESAPHPFSLQNWRKRSDS
;
A
#
# COMPACT_ATOMS: atom_id res chain seq x y z
N MET A 1 -8.48 -10.31 22.97
CA MET A 1 -9.43 -9.46 22.20
C MET A 1 -8.82 -9.21 20.82
N LYS A 2 -9.45 -9.68 19.75
CA LYS A 2 -9.00 -9.34 18.38
C LYS A 2 -9.20 -7.84 18.18
N SER A 3 -8.16 -7.09 17.87
CA SER A 3 -8.30 -5.65 17.64
C SER A 3 -9.13 -5.41 16.37
N ILE A 4 -10.27 -4.79 16.54
CA ILE A 4 -11.20 -4.44 15.46
C ILE A 4 -10.76 -3.09 14.83
N LYS A 5 -9.69 -2.45 15.37
CA LYS A 5 -9.30 -1.09 15.02
C LYS A 5 -9.04 -0.88 13.52
N GLY A 6 -8.30 -1.80 12.90
CA GLY A 6 -8.00 -1.70 11.47
C GLY A 6 -9.26 -1.82 10.61
N LEU A 7 -10.17 -2.74 10.95
CA LEU A 7 -11.43 -2.90 10.23
C LEU A 7 -12.34 -1.68 10.44
N LEU A 8 -12.43 -1.16 11.67
CA LEU A 8 -13.18 0.07 11.97
C LEU A 8 -12.63 1.27 11.19
N PHE A 9 -11.32 1.40 11.08
CA PHE A 9 -10.69 2.46 10.28
C PHE A 9 -11.14 2.41 8.80
N ILE A 10 -11.14 1.23 8.19
CA ILE A 10 -11.57 1.04 6.79
C ILE A 10 -13.07 1.35 6.65
N ILE A 11 -13.91 0.76 7.52
CA ILE A 11 -15.37 0.97 7.48
C ILE A 11 -15.70 2.44 7.69
N ALA A 12 -15.12 3.09 8.70
CA ALA A 12 -15.34 4.51 8.98
C ALA A 12 -14.97 5.40 7.80
N SER A 13 -13.86 5.09 7.10
CA SER A 13 -13.43 5.80 5.90
C SER A 13 -14.48 5.74 4.79
N PHE A 14 -15.03 4.54 4.52
CA PHE A 14 -16.07 4.39 3.50
C PHE A 14 -17.40 5.03 3.92
N VAL A 15 -17.83 4.84 5.17
CA VAL A 15 -19.07 5.44 5.69
C VAL A 15 -18.99 6.96 5.63
N LEU A 16 -17.88 7.56 6.06
CA LEU A 16 -17.68 9.01 5.99
C LEU A 16 -17.73 9.50 4.55
N THR A 17 -17.11 8.80 3.62
CA THR A 17 -17.14 9.13 2.19
C THR A 17 -18.58 9.08 1.66
N ILE A 18 -19.32 7.99 1.94
CA ILE A 18 -20.71 7.83 1.50
C ILE A 18 -21.57 8.97 2.03
N LEU A 19 -21.55 9.23 3.33
CA LEU A 19 -22.37 10.27 3.97
C LEU A 19 -22.06 11.65 3.39
N THR A 20 -20.77 11.97 3.19
CA THR A 20 -20.38 13.27 2.65
C THR A 20 -20.85 13.46 1.20
N TRP A 21 -20.68 12.44 0.33
CA TRP A 21 -21.12 12.54 -1.05
C TRP A 21 -22.65 12.50 -1.18
N MET A 22 -23.33 11.68 -0.39
CA MET A 22 -24.80 11.66 -0.38
C MET A 22 -25.40 13.01 0.03
N SER A 23 -24.79 13.70 0.96
CA SER A 23 -25.30 15.00 1.43
C SER A 23 -24.94 16.19 0.53
N THR A 24 -23.93 16.03 -0.35
CA THR A 24 -23.43 17.15 -1.18
C THR A 24 -23.67 16.96 -2.68
N SER A 25 -23.29 15.84 -3.23
CA SER A 25 -23.33 15.55 -4.68
C SER A 25 -23.41 14.05 -4.93
N PRO A 26 -24.55 13.39 -4.73
CA PRO A 26 -24.70 11.94 -4.77
C PRO A 26 -24.21 11.29 -6.09
N GLN A 27 -24.31 11.99 -7.20
CA GLN A 27 -23.87 11.53 -8.53
C GLN A 27 -22.36 11.29 -8.59
N PHE A 28 -21.56 11.90 -7.70
CA PHE A 28 -20.10 11.70 -7.63
C PHE A 28 -19.67 10.76 -6.51
N MET A 29 -20.59 10.04 -5.88
CA MET A 29 -20.28 9.11 -4.78
C MET A 29 -19.34 7.99 -5.22
N ILE A 30 -19.56 7.42 -6.41
CA ILE A 30 -18.71 6.32 -6.92
C ILE A 30 -17.27 6.75 -7.16
N PRO A 31 -16.95 7.84 -7.88
CA PRO A 31 -15.58 8.32 -7.99
C PRO A 31 -14.98 8.73 -6.64
N GLY A 32 -15.77 9.26 -5.72
CA GLY A 32 -15.31 9.54 -4.35
C GLY A 32 -14.90 8.28 -3.59
N LEU A 33 -15.69 7.23 -3.67
CA LEU A 33 -15.36 5.92 -3.08
C LEU A 33 -14.13 5.28 -3.76
N ALA A 34 -13.98 5.44 -5.06
CA ALA A 34 -12.81 4.97 -5.80
C ALA A 34 -11.53 5.65 -5.31
N LEU A 35 -11.55 6.98 -5.15
CA LEU A 35 -10.41 7.74 -4.61
C LEU A 35 -10.09 7.32 -3.18
N THR A 36 -11.09 7.20 -2.31
CA THR A 36 -10.91 6.76 -0.91
C THR A 36 -10.30 5.35 -0.86
N SER A 37 -10.85 4.41 -1.62
CA SER A 37 -10.33 3.02 -1.68
C SER A 37 -8.89 2.98 -2.16
N LEU A 38 -8.56 3.74 -3.20
CA LEU A 38 -7.23 3.81 -3.77
C LEU A 38 -6.24 4.45 -2.81
N SER A 39 -6.61 5.55 -2.15
CA SER A 39 -5.79 6.21 -1.13
C SER A 39 -5.51 5.29 0.06
N LEU A 40 -6.53 4.56 0.55
CA LEU A 40 -6.37 3.54 1.58
C LEU A 40 -5.42 2.43 1.14
N THR A 41 -5.45 2.03 -0.13
CA THR A 41 -4.51 1.04 -0.68
C THR A 41 -3.06 1.51 -0.55
N PHE A 42 -2.75 2.78 -0.85
CA PHE A 42 -1.41 3.35 -0.64
C PHE A 42 -1.04 3.44 0.84
N ILE A 43 -1.97 3.89 1.69
CA ILE A 43 -1.75 3.98 3.15
C ILE A 43 -1.41 2.59 3.70
N LEU A 44 -2.15 1.55 3.33
CA LEU A 44 -1.89 0.18 3.77
C LEU A 44 -0.55 -0.38 3.26
N ALA A 45 -0.05 0.11 2.12
CA ALA A 45 1.26 -0.30 1.60
C ALA A 45 2.45 0.25 2.41
N THR A 46 2.26 1.26 3.26
CA THR A 46 3.35 1.95 3.97
C THR A 46 4.08 1.09 5.00
N ARG A 47 3.48 -0.04 5.43
CA ARG A 47 4.06 -0.92 6.48
C ARG A 47 4.32 -0.20 7.80
N LEU A 48 3.55 0.84 8.12
CA LEU A 48 3.70 1.56 9.38
C LEU A 48 3.38 0.64 10.57
N PRO A 49 4.17 0.66 11.66
CA PRO A 49 3.91 -0.17 12.84
C PRO A 49 2.53 0.04 13.45
N LEU A 50 1.98 1.25 13.31
CA LEU A 50 0.62 1.57 13.75
C LEU A 50 -0.42 0.71 13.02
N LEU A 51 -0.31 0.61 11.67
CA LEU A 51 -1.22 -0.21 10.87
C LEU A 51 -1.04 -1.70 11.20
N GLU A 52 0.22 -2.15 11.33
CA GLU A 52 0.50 -3.53 11.72
C GLU A 52 -0.16 -3.86 13.06
N SER A 53 -0.08 -2.97 14.05
CA SER A 53 -0.72 -3.17 15.36
C SER A 53 -2.27 -3.19 15.27
N TRP A 54 -2.87 -2.37 14.40
CA TRP A 54 -4.32 -2.29 14.23
C TRP A 54 -4.91 -3.52 13.53
N PHE A 55 -4.14 -4.13 12.64
CA PHE A 55 -4.56 -5.31 11.87
C PHE A 55 -4.02 -6.63 12.45
N HIS A 56 -3.18 -6.61 13.50
CA HIS A 56 -2.51 -7.79 14.08
C HIS A 56 -1.61 -8.54 13.10
N GLY A 57 -0.74 -7.81 12.47
CA GLY A 57 0.30 -8.34 11.61
C GLY A 57 0.21 -7.86 10.18
N LEU A 58 1.36 -7.79 9.57
CA LEU A 58 1.56 -7.28 8.22
C LEU A 58 0.81 -8.10 7.16
N GLU A 59 0.65 -9.41 7.39
CA GLU A 59 -0.09 -10.31 6.49
C GLU A 59 -1.55 -9.86 6.31
N LYS A 60 -2.21 -9.47 7.43
CA LYS A 60 -3.57 -8.96 7.39
C LYS A 60 -3.67 -7.58 6.74
N VAL A 61 -2.68 -6.73 6.99
CA VAL A 61 -2.57 -5.45 6.28
C VAL A 61 -2.53 -5.67 4.76
N TYR A 62 -1.73 -6.62 4.28
CA TYR A 62 -1.66 -6.94 2.86
C TYR A 62 -2.93 -7.60 2.31
N THR A 63 -3.64 -8.37 3.12
CA THR A 63 -4.94 -8.92 2.71
C THR A 63 -5.94 -7.79 2.46
N VAL A 64 -6.00 -6.80 3.36
CA VAL A 64 -6.87 -5.63 3.20
C VAL A 64 -6.39 -4.72 2.06
N HIS A 65 -5.07 -4.54 1.90
CA HIS A 65 -4.50 -3.83 0.75
C HIS A 65 -4.96 -4.43 -0.60
N LYS A 66 -4.91 -5.75 -0.74
CA LYS A 66 -5.39 -6.42 -1.96
C LYS A 66 -6.89 -6.21 -2.16
N PHE A 67 -7.67 -6.28 -1.09
CA PHE A 67 -9.12 -6.04 -1.16
C PHE A 67 -9.44 -4.60 -1.57
N THR A 68 -8.82 -3.60 -0.94
CA THR A 68 -9.04 -2.18 -1.30
C THR A 68 -8.55 -1.86 -2.71
N ALA A 69 -7.43 -2.45 -3.15
CA ALA A 69 -6.95 -2.32 -4.53
C ALA A 69 -7.95 -2.89 -5.54
N PHE A 70 -8.48 -4.07 -5.30
CA PHE A 70 -9.48 -4.70 -6.16
C PHE A 70 -10.79 -3.89 -6.19
N LEU A 71 -11.26 -3.44 -5.02
CA LEU A 71 -12.45 -2.60 -4.91
C LEU A 71 -12.28 -1.29 -5.67
N SER A 72 -11.11 -0.63 -5.56
CA SER A 72 -10.87 0.63 -6.28
C SER A 72 -10.96 0.46 -7.80
N ILE A 73 -10.52 -0.66 -8.34
CA ILE A 73 -10.64 -0.91 -9.79
C ILE A 73 -12.06 -1.15 -10.22
N ILE A 74 -12.82 -1.95 -9.48
CA ILE A 74 -14.25 -2.12 -9.77
C ILE A 74 -14.94 -0.76 -9.80
N LEU A 75 -14.69 0.09 -8.82
CA LEU A 75 -15.26 1.43 -8.72
C LEU A 75 -14.78 2.35 -9.85
N LEU A 76 -13.51 2.29 -10.26
CA LEU A 76 -12.97 3.07 -11.38
C LEU A 76 -13.56 2.62 -12.73
N ILE A 77 -13.70 1.32 -12.95
CA ILE A 77 -14.34 0.78 -14.15
C ILE A 77 -15.79 1.26 -14.20
N PHE A 78 -16.51 1.13 -13.10
CA PHE A 78 -17.90 1.57 -13.03
C PHE A 78 -18.03 3.09 -13.21
N HIS A 79 -17.14 3.88 -12.63
CA HIS A 79 -17.05 5.31 -12.85
C HIS A 79 -16.85 5.65 -14.34
N ASN A 80 -15.92 4.98 -15.00
CA ASN A 80 -15.62 5.21 -16.41
C ASN A 80 -16.82 4.91 -17.31
N PHE A 81 -17.56 3.84 -17.04
CA PHE A 81 -18.76 3.49 -17.79
C PHE A 81 -19.94 4.42 -17.51
N SER A 82 -20.14 4.83 -16.26
CA SER A 82 -21.29 5.66 -15.86
C SER A 82 -21.14 7.13 -16.23
N MET A 83 -19.90 7.63 -16.30
CA MET A 83 -19.59 9.06 -16.53
C MET A 83 -18.86 9.31 -17.86
N GLY A 84 -18.64 8.28 -18.67
CA GLY A 84 -17.83 8.34 -19.89
C GLY A 84 -18.32 9.40 -20.87
N GLY A 85 -17.48 10.40 -21.13
CA GLY A 85 -17.66 11.40 -22.17
C GLY A 85 -18.60 12.57 -21.87
N LEU A 86 -19.26 12.60 -20.71
CA LEU A 86 -20.32 13.58 -20.43
C LEU A 86 -19.87 14.82 -19.64
N TRP A 87 -18.70 14.79 -18.96
CA TRP A 87 -18.34 15.84 -18.02
C TRP A 87 -16.85 16.19 -18.07
N GLY A 88 -16.55 17.48 -18.01
CA GLY A 88 -15.21 18.00 -17.87
C GLY A 88 -14.50 18.35 -19.19
N SER A 89 -13.25 18.83 -19.06
CA SER A 89 -12.42 19.13 -20.20
C SER A 89 -11.89 17.84 -20.86
N ARG A 90 -11.62 17.91 -22.17
CA ARG A 90 -10.98 16.81 -22.91
C ARG A 90 -9.68 16.36 -22.27
N LEU A 91 -8.91 17.30 -21.72
CA LEU A 91 -7.65 17.01 -21.03
C LEU A 91 -7.87 16.24 -19.71
N ALA A 92 -8.89 16.63 -18.92
CA ALA A 92 -9.24 15.90 -17.69
C ALA A 92 -9.61 14.43 -18.00
N ALA A 93 -10.41 14.19 -19.05
CA ALA A 93 -10.74 12.84 -19.49
C ALA A 93 -9.51 12.03 -19.93
N GLN A 94 -8.55 12.65 -20.60
CA GLN A 94 -7.30 11.99 -21.01
C GLN A 94 -6.48 11.53 -19.81
N PHE A 95 -6.33 12.36 -18.77
CA PHE A 95 -5.63 11.96 -17.53
C PHE A 95 -6.37 10.83 -16.81
N GLY A 96 -7.69 10.86 -16.73
CA GLY A 96 -8.48 9.80 -16.14
C GLY A 96 -8.34 8.46 -16.89
N ASN A 97 -8.44 8.50 -18.23
CA ASN A 97 -8.26 7.32 -19.06
C ASN A 97 -6.83 6.75 -18.97
N LEU A 98 -5.82 7.60 -18.97
CA LEU A 98 -4.43 7.17 -18.80
C LEU A 98 -4.23 6.49 -17.45
N ALA A 99 -4.77 7.08 -16.37
CA ALA A 99 -4.70 6.50 -15.04
C ALA A 99 -5.33 5.10 -15.00
N ILE A 100 -6.56 4.95 -15.50
CA ILE A 100 -7.27 3.67 -15.45
C ILE A 100 -6.60 2.60 -16.31
N TYR A 101 -6.04 2.93 -17.47
CA TYR A 101 -5.30 1.99 -18.32
C TYR A 101 -4.04 1.48 -17.63
N ILE A 102 -3.29 2.37 -16.97
CA ILE A 102 -2.11 1.97 -16.19
C ILE A 102 -2.53 1.10 -15.01
N PHE A 103 -3.60 1.45 -14.27
CA PHE A 103 -4.09 0.61 -13.16
C PHE A 103 -4.48 -0.79 -13.62
N ILE A 104 -5.26 -0.92 -14.69
CA ILE A 104 -5.67 -2.22 -15.22
C ILE A 104 -4.44 -3.03 -15.64
N SER A 105 -3.50 -2.41 -16.36
CA SER A 105 -2.26 -3.08 -16.79
C SER A 105 -1.44 -3.61 -15.62
N ILE A 106 -1.30 -2.82 -14.54
CA ILE A 106 -0.53 -3.22 -13.36
C ILE A 106 -1.22 -4.35 -12.60
N ILE A 107 -2.56 -4.37 -12.55
CA ILE A 107 -3.27 -5.48 -11.90
C ILE A 107 -3.14 -6.77 -12.69
N LEU A 108 -3.17 -6.71 -14.01
CA LEU A 108 -2.87 -7.87 -14.83
C LEU A 108 -1.46 -8.41 -14.53
N VAL A 109 -0.48 -7.51 -14.45
CA VAL A 109 0.89 -7.87 -14.07
C VAL A 109 0.95 -8.42 -12.64
N ALA A 110 0.21 -7.84 -11.69
CA ALA A 110 0.16 -8.33 -10.31
C ALA A 110 -0.46 -9.73 -10.21
N TYR A 111 -1.50 -10.01 -11.01
CA TYR A 111 -2.10 -11.34 -11.12
C TYR A 111 -1.13 -12.36 -11.74
N LEU A 112 -0.37 -11.96 -12.74
CA LEU A 112 0.65 -12.78 -13.39
C LEU A 112 1.97 -12.82 -12.61
N GLY A 113 2.07 -12.17 -11.46
CA GLY A 113 3.30 -12.01 -10.68
C GLY A 113 3.98 -13.31 -10.29
N LYS A 114 3.24 -14.42 -10.19
CA LYS A 114 3.80 -15.77 -9.95
C LYS A 114 4.70 -16.29 -11.10
N TYR A 115 4.59 -15.70 -12.30
CA TYR A 115 5.38 -16.04 -13.48
C TYR A 115 6.50 -15.03 -13.78
N ILE A 116 6.57 -13.94 -13.00
CA ILE A 116 7.50 -12.84 -13.21
C ILE A 116 8.49 -12.83 -12.05
N GLN A 117 9.76 -12.53 -12.33
CA GLN A 117 10.76 -12.33 -11.27
C GLN A 117 10.30 -11.23 -10.31
N TYR A 118 10.49 -11.46 -9.01
CA TYR A 118 10.00 -10.56 -7.94
C TYR A 118 10.48 -9.12 -8.11
N GLU A 119 11.74 -8.92 -8.50
CA GLU A 119 12.33 -7.59 -8.71
C GLU A 119 11.63 -6.85 -9.86
N ALA A 120 11.42 -7.54 -11.00
CA ALA A 120 10.72 -6.97 -12.15
C ALA A 120 9.27 -6.63 -11.81
N TRP A 121 8.57 -7.56 -11.16
CA TRP A 121 7.22 -7.32 -10.66
C TRP A 121 7.17 -6.09 -9.74
N ARG A 122 8.10 -5.96 -8.81
CA ARG A 122 8.16 -4.84 -7.86
C ARG A 122 8.35 -3.50 -8.56
N TRP A 123 9.20 -3.44 -9.58
CA TRP A 123 9.42 -2.22 -10.36
C TRP A 123 8.17 -1.82 -11.15
N ILE A 124 7.55 -2.77 -11.84
CA ILE A 124 6.33 -2.52 -12.60
C ILE A 124 5.20 -2.08 -11.67
N HIS A 125 5.06 -2.74 -10.51
CA HIS A 125 4.02 -2.39 -9.54
C HIS A 125 4.17 -0.96 -8.98
N ARG A 126 5.37 -0.40 -8.93
CA ARG A 126 5.57 1.00 -8.52
C ARG A 126 4.96 2.03 -9.49
N LEU A 127 4.75 1.67 -10.74
CA LEU A 127 4.11 2.54 -11.72
C LEU A 127 2.65 2.85 -11.35
N VAL A 128 2.04 2.11 -10.43
CA VAL A 128 0.74 2.42 -9.86
C VAL A 128 0.70 3.83 -9.23
N TYR A 129 1.83 4.30 -8.72
CA TYR A 129 1.94 5.65 -8.17
C TYR A 129 1.84 6.73 -9.25
N LEU A 130 2.42 6.51 -10.42
CA LEU A 130 2.25 7.41 -11.56
C LEU A 130 0.78 7.46 -12.01
N ALA A 131 0.10 6.30 -12.06
CA ALA A 131 -1.33 6.26 -12.34
C ALA A 131 -2.15 7.02 -11.29
N TYR A 132 -1.77 6.92 -10.00
CA TYR A 132 -2.40 7.70 -8.94
C TYR A 132 -2.25 9.21 -9.17
N ILE A 133 -1.04 9.67 -9.52
CA ILE A 133 -0.78 11.08 -9.83
C ILE A 133 -1.66 11.57 -11.00
N PHE A 134 -1.77 10.79 -12.08
CA PHE A 134 -2.68 11.14 -13.19
C PHE A 134 -4.14 11.17 -12.75
N GLY A 135 -4.54 10.23 -11.89
CA GLY A 135 -5.87 10.24 -11.27
C GLY A 135 -6.13 11.50 -10.45
N LEU A 136 -5.14 11.97 -9.67
CA LEU A 136 -5.25 13.21 -8.90
C LEU A 136 -5.35 14.45 -9.81
N PHE A 137 -4.61 14.50 -10.91
CA PHE A 137 -4.76 15.57 -11.92
C PHE A 137 -6.16 15.56 -12.53
N HIS A 138 -6.69 14.37 -12.84
CA HIS A 138 -8.08 14.23 -13.29
C HIS A 138 -9.07 14.80 -12.26
N VAL A 139 -8.96 14.39 -10.99
CA VAL A 139 -9.82 14.88 -9.90
C VAL A 139 -9.72 16.40 -9.76
N TYR A 140 -8.50 16.94 -9.77
CA TYR A 140 -8.27 18.39 -9.68
C TYR A 140 -8.94 19.15 -10.84
N MET A 141 -8.77 18.66 -12.08
CA MET A 141 -9.36 19.30 -13.26
C MET A 141 -10.90 19.19 -13.28
N MET A 142 -11.46 18.11 -12.69
CA MET A 142 -12.91 17.91 -12.61
C MET A 142 -13.55 18.73 -11.50
N MET A 143 -12.93 18.84 -10.35
CA MET A 143 -13.46 19.57 -9.21
C MET A 143 -13.11 21.07 -9.23
N GLY A 144 -11.97 21.43 -9.83
CA GLY A 144 -11.52 22.81 -9.97
C GLY A 144 -11.50 23.57 -8.63
N ASN A 145 -12.07 24.77 -8.63
CA ASN A 145 -12.13 25.62 -7.44
C ASN A 145 -12.92 25.03 -6.26
N ARG A 146 -13.74 23.99 -6.49
CA ARG A 146 -14.48 23.33 -5.39
C ARG A 146 -13.55 22.67 -4.38
N LEU A 147 -12.36 22.23 -4.80
CA LEU A 147 -11.34 21.72 -3.88
C LEU A 147 -10.75 22.78 -2.96
N LEU A 148 -10.84 24.05 -3.33
CA LEU A 148 -10.31 25.18 -2.57
C LEU A 148 -11.34 25.78 -1.59
N THR A 149 -12.57 25.28 -1.61
CA THR A 149 -13.62 25.75 -0.69
C THR A 149 -13.48 25.04 0.65
N PHE A 150 -13.62 25.80 1.76
CA PHE A 150 -13.58 25.25 3.12
C PHE A 150 -14.91 24.57 3.45
N ASN A 151 -15.08 23.32 2.97
CA ASN A 151 -16.24 22.50 3.32
C ASN A 151 -15.80 21.05 3.58
N LEU A 152 -16.69 20.25 4.16
CA LEU A 152 -16.41 18.86 4.53
C LEU A 152 -16.00 18.01 3.32
N LEU A 153 -16.61 18.24 2.15
CA LEU A 153 -16.29 17.50 0.93
C LEU A 153 -14.87 17.76 0.48
N SER A 154 -14.48 19.04 0.37
CA SER A 154 -13.14 19.43 -0.06
C SER A 154 -12.07 18.95 0.91
N PHE A 155 -12.36 19.04 2.22
CA PHE A 155 -11.48 18.52 3.26
C PHE A 155 -11.30 17.01 3.14
N LEU A 156 -12.39 16.26 2.95
CA LEU A 156 -12.36 14.80 2.85
C LEU A 156 -11.57 14.36 1.59
N VAL A 157 -11.93 14.89 0.42
CA VAL A 157 -11.28 14.55 -0.85
C VAL A 157 -9.80 14.94 -0.82
N GLY A 158 -9.49 16.16 -0.35
CA GLY A 158 -8.12 16.66 -0.22
C GLY A 158 -7.29 15.83 0.75
N SER A 159 -7.86 15.44 1.89
CA SER A 159 -7.17 14.61 2.88
C SER A 159 -6.82 13.23 2.33
N TYR A 160 -7.76 12.53 1.69
CA TYR A 160 -7.46 11.22 1.09
C TYR A 160 -6.47 11.34 -0.06
N ALA A 161 -6.63 12.34 -0.94
CA ALA A 161 -5.70 12.60 -2.02
C ALA A 161 -4.27 12.84 -1.51
N LEU A 162 -4.12 13.69 -0.50
CA LEU A 162 -2.83 14.02 0.11
C LEU A 162 -2.22 12.82 0.85
N LEU A 163 -3.01 12.13 1.68
CA LEU A 163 -2.52 10.96 2.42
C LEU A 163 -2.08 9.84 1.49
N GLY A 164 -2.82 9.55 0.42
CA GLY A 164 -2.43 8.59 -0.59
C GLY A 164 -1.16 9.00 -1.34
N LEU A 165 -1.02 10.28 -1.67
CA LEU A 165 0.16 10.84 -2.33
C LEU A 165 1.40 10.73 -1.43
N LEU A 166 1.30 11.11 -0.16
CA LEU A 166 2.38 11.02 0.82
C LEU A 166 2.75 9.56 1.11
N ALA A 167 1.76 8.68 1.23
CA ALA A 167 1.97 7.25 1.43
C ALA A 167 2.71 6.60 0.25
N GLY A 168 2.31 6.91 -0.98
CA GLY A 168 2.99 6.44 -2.19
C GLY A 168 4.42 6.97 -2.29
N PHE A 169 4.62 8.26 -2.02
CA PHE A 169 5.95 8.86 -1.97
C PHE A 169 6.84 8.19 -0.92
N TYR A 170 6.31 8.02 0.29
CA TYR A 170 7.02 7.36 1.38
C TYR A 170 7.49 5.96 1.00
N ILE A 171 6.58 5.10 0.49
CA ILE A 171 6.93 3.69 0.21
C ILE A 171 7.91 3.54 -0.96
N ILE A 172 7.85 4.43 -1.93
CA ILE A 172 8.70 4.37 -3.13
C ILE A 172 10.09 4.95 -2.87
N PHE A 173 10.16 6.10 -2.22
CA PHE A 173 11.40 6.87 -2.12
C PHE A 173 12.04 6.82 -0.73
N LEU A 174 11.24 6.87 0.35
CA LEU A 174 11.79 7.02 1.70
C LEU A 174 11.90 5.68 2.45
N TYR A 175 11.02 4.74 2.19
CA TYR A 175 10.95 3.50 2.96
C TYR A 175 12.29 2.78 3.06
N GLN A 176 13.00 2.62 1.94
CA GLN A 176 14.28 1.91 1.94
C GLN A 176 15.40 2.65 2.69
N ILE A 177 15.31 3.97 2.77
CA ILE A 177 16.31 4.81 3.45
C ILE A 177 16.07 4.78 4.96
N ILE A 178 14.80 4.85 5.38
CA ILE A 178 14.43 5.05 6.78
C ILE A 178 14.31 3.71 7.54
N THR A 179 13.94 2.61 6.86
CA THR A 179 13.41 1.40 7.51
C THR A 179 14.45 0.32 7.78
N PHE A 180 15.71 0.48 7.36
CA PHE A 180 16.78 -0.48 7.65
C PHE A 180 17.83 0.07 8.65
N PRO A 181 17.42 0.39 9.89
CA PRO A 181 18.31 1.01 10.88
C PRO A 181 19.27 0.01 11.56
N TYR A 182 19.07 -1.29 11.33
CA TYR A 182 19.88 -2.34 11.97
C TYR A 182 20.83 -2.94 10.94
N LEU A 183 22.11 -2.88 11.29
CA LEU A 183 23.16 -3.60 10.59
C LEU A 183 23.53 -4.84 11.40
N GLY A 184 23.82 -5.93 10.73
CA GLY A 184 24.22 -7.17 11.35
C GLY A 184 25.12 -8.02 10.47
N LYS A 185 25.84 -8.95 11.08
CA LYS A 185 26.64 -9.95 10.39
C LYS A 185 26.00 -11.33 10.57
N ILE A 186 25.91 -12.09 9.49
CA ILE A 186 25.50 -13.50 9.56
C ILE A 186 26.63 -14.24 10.27
N THR A 187 26.32 -14.87 11.40
CA THR A 187 27.29 -15.61 12.22
C THR A 187 27.17 -17.11 12.00
N ASN A 188 26.00 -17.60 11.69
CA ASN A 188 25.78 -19.02 11.46
C ASN A 188 24.63 -19.24 10.46
N LEU A 189 24.74 -20.29 9.66
CA LEU A 189 23.71 -20.78 8.74
C LEU A 189 23.52 -22.27 8.95
N LYS A 190 22.39 -22.65 9.53
CA LYS A 190 22.09 -24.04 9.84
C LYS A 190 20.91 -24.54 8.99
N ARG A 191 21.09 -25.67 8.34
CA ARG A 191 19.99 -26.38 7.68
C ARG A 191 19.22 -27.19 8.73
N LEU A 192 17.94 -26.88 8.93
CA LEU A 192 17.08 -27.59 9.87
C LEU A 192 16.43 -28.82 9.24
N ASN A 193 15.97 -28.67 7.98
CA ASN A 193 15.42 -29.75 7.17
C ASN A 193 15.63 -29.48 5.68
N HIS A 194 14.95 -30.21 4.80
CA HIS A 194 15.08 -30.08 3.35
C HIS A 194 14.81 -28.64 2.85
N ASP A 195 13.77 -27.97 3.41
CA ASP A 195 13.27 -26.68 2.89
C ASP A 195 13.47 -25.50 3.87
N THR A 196 14.00 -25.76 5.08
CA THR A 196 14.12 -24.73 6.12
C THR A 196 15.57 -24.53 6.52
N ARG A 197 15.97 -23.26 6.57
CA ARG A 197 17.28 -22.83 7.06
C ARG A 197 17.12 -21.81 8.18
N GLU A 198 17.94 -21.96 9.21
CA GLU A 198 18.07 -21.00 10.28
C GLU A 198 19.28 -20.08 9.98
N ILE A 199 19.05 -18.78 10.07
CA ILE A 199 20.08 -17.75 9.90
C ILE A 199 20.27 -17.07 11.26
N GLN A 200 21.46 -17.16 11.83
CA GLN A 200 21.82 -16.44 13.05
C GLN A 200 22.54 -15.16 12.68
N ILE A 201 22.05 -14.03 13.19
CA ILE A 201 22.58 -12.71 12.88
C ILE A 201 22.98 -12.02 14.17
N HIS A 202 24.23 -11.57 14.24
CA HIS A 202 24.69 -10.67 15.29
C HIS A 202 24.40 -9.23 14.88
N LEU A 203 23.53 -8.55 15.64
CA LEU A 203 23.13 -7.17 15.36
C LEU A 203 24.02 -6.18 16.07
N SER A 204 24.25 -5.02 15.44
CA SER A 204 25.02 -3.90 16.02
C SER A 204 24.29 -3.18 17.15
N LYS A 205 22.98 -3.35 17.29
CA LYS A 205 22.12 -2.73 18.29
C LYS A 205 21.10 -3.73 18.82
N PRO A 206 20.65 -3.61 20.08
CA PRO A 206 19.58 -4.44 20.61
C PRO A 206 18.31 -4.32 19.74
N PHE A 207 17.69 -5.46 19.44
CA PHE A 207 16.48 -5.53 18.64
C PHE A 207 15.40 -6.27 19.44
N ASN A 208 14.35 -5.54 19.79
CA ASN A 208 13.23 -6.11 20.52
C ASN A 208 12.20 -6.67 19.55
N TYR A 209 11.86 -7.92 19.70
CA TYR A 209 10.86 -8.59 18.87
C TYR A 209 10.07 -9.62 19.69
N GLN A 210 8.94 -10.01 19.17
CA GLN A 210 8.15 -11.12 19.69
C GLN A 210 8.27 -12.32 18.75
N SER A 211 8.34 -13.52 19.32
CA SER A 211 8.38 -14.76 18.53
C SER A 211 7.15 -14.82 17.58
N GLY A 212 7.38 -15.15 16.33
CA GLY A 212 6.35 -15.18 15.29
C GLY A 212 6.21 -13.86 14.48
N GLN A 213 6.91 -12.80 14.85
CA GLN A 213 7.03 -11.62 13.99
C GLN A 213 7.95 -11.90 12.78
N PHE A 214 7.80 -11.07 11.75
CA PHE A 214 8.68 -11.08 10.58
C PHE A 214 9.62 -9.89 10.60
N ALA A 215 10.88 -10.11 10.18
CA ALA A 215 11.81 -9.05 9.83
C ALA A 215 12.13 -9.11 8.35
N PHE A 216 12.28 -7.94 7.74
CA PHE A 216 12.80 -7.87 6.38
C PHE A 216 14.32 -7.76 6.41
N LEU A 217 14.99 -8.74 5.83
CA LEU A 217 16.44 -8.75 5.70
C LEU A 217 16.84 -8.40 4.27
N LYS A 218 17.80 -7.49 4.17
CA LYS A 218 18.50 -7.16 2.93
C LYS A 218 19.94 -7.63 3.08
N ILE A 219 20.37 -8.54 2.24
CA ILE A 219 21.71 -9.14 2.31
C ILE A 219 22.62 -8.39 1.34
N PHE A 220 23.76 -7.95 1.84
CA PHE A 220 24.82 -7.34 1.07
C PHE A 220 26.04 -8.27 1.10
N GLN A 221 26.54 -8.64 -0.04
CA GLN A 221 27.79 -9.36 -0.21
C GLN A 221 28.51 -8.74 -1.41
N GLU A 222 29.83 -8.87 -1.46
CA GLU A 222 30.61 -8.36 -2.60
C GLU A 222 30.06 -8.92 -3.92
N GLY A 223 29.65 -8.02 -4.81
CA GLY A 223 29.02 -8.37 -6.10
C GLY A 223 27.55 -8.82 -6.01
N PHE A 224 26.92 -8.81 -4.83
CA PHE A 224 25.53 -9.23 -4.66
C PHE A 224 24.76 -8.35 -3.67
N GLU A 225 23.61 -7.88 -4.10
CA GLU A 225 22.65 -7.17 -3.26
C GLU A 225 21.27 -7.82 -3.41
N SER A 226 20.72 -8.37 -2.32
CA SER A 226 19.38 -8.95 -2.37
C SER A 226 18.29 -7.90 -2.22
N ALA A 227 17.12 -8.14 -2.84
CA ALA A 227 15.91 -7.46 -2.40
C ALA A 227 15.59 -7.80 -0.94
N PRO A 228 14.85 -6.93 -0.21
CA PRO A 228 14.40 -7.28 1.13
C PRO A 228 13.44 -8.46 1.11
N HIS A 229 13.77 -9.52 1.82
CA HIS A 229 12.93 -10.70 1.98
C HIS A 229 12.42 -10.83 3.42
N PRO A 230 11.19 -11.29 3.63
CA PRO A 230 10.64 -11.52 4.96
C PRO A 230 11.21 -12.82 5.56
N PHE A 231 11.63 -12.75 6.81
CA PHE A 231 12.05 -13.89 7.61
C PHE A 231 11.28 -13.92 8.92
N SER A 232 10.80 -15.09 9.33
CA SER A 232 10.17 -15.26 10.62
C SER A 232 11.20 -15.23 11.74
N LEU A 233 10.88 -14.51 12.81
CA LEU A 233 11.75 -14.37 13.98
C LEU A 233 11.39 -15.42 15.02
N GLN A 234 12.42 -16.11 15.51
CA GLN A 234 12.30 -17.06 16.61
C GLN A 234 13.17 -16.64 17.77
N ASN A 235 12.67 -16.84 19.00
CA ASN A 235 13.46 -16.64 20.20
C ASN A 235 14.51 -17.75 20.30
N TRP A 236 15.75 -17.38 20.18
CA TRP A 236 16.86 -18.29 20.46
C TRP A 236 17.07 -18.32 21.98
N ARG A 237 16.42 -19.26 22.66
CA ARG A 237 16.89 -19.64 23.99
C ARG A 237 18.16 -20.45 23.81
N LYS A 238 19.30 -19.95 24.33
CA LYS A 238 20.45 -20.79 24.59
C LYS A 238 19.89 -22.05 25.30
N ARG A 239 19.88 -23.21 24.64
CA ARG A 239 19.86 -24.45 25.38
C ARG A 239 21.15 -24.41 26.20
N SER A 240 21.02 -24.28 27.52
CA SER A 240 22.07 -24.64 28.41
C SER A 240 22.39 -26.10 28.14
N ASP A 241 23.54 -26.34 27.52
CA ASP A 241 24.12 -27.66 27.42
C ASP A 241 24.28 -28.16 28.86
N SER A 242 23.43 -29.09 29.26
CA SER A 242 23.61 -29.94 30.45
C SER A 242 24.27 -31.22 30.04
#